data_176ffb8943d721c9aa1013ae8c592d24
#
_entry.id   176ffb8943d721c9aa1013ae8c592d24
#
_cell.length_a   1.000
_cell.length_b   1.000
_cell.length_c   1.000
_cell.angle_alpha   90.00
_cell.angle_beta   90.00
_cell.angle_gamma   90.00
#
_symmetry.space_group_name_H-M   'P 1'
#
loop_
_entity.id
_entity.type
_entity.pdbx_description
1 polymer ?
#
loop_
_entity_poly.entity_id
_entity_poly.type
_entity_poly.pdbx_seq_one_letter_code
_entity_poly.pdbx_strand_id
1 'polypeptide(L)'
;MPKKLLEVIEEHFKNKKEVSGTAIKISETLSLPSADIKSVRAGGIVGRHEIIFGFPYQTVRLIHESIQREAFGSGALFAAKNLVDRKKGFYTMENLLIPYFNLK
;
A
#
# COMPACT_ATOMS: atom_id res chain seq x y z
N MET A 1 15.72 -8.97 -7.50
CA MET A 1 16.28 -8.73 -6.15
C MET A 1 16.06 -9.96 -5.29
N PRO A 2 17.05 -10.37 -4.49
CA PRO A 2 16.88 -11.50 -3.59
C PRO A 2 15.78 -11.23 -2.57
N LYS A 3 14.88 -12.21 -2.42
CA LYS A 3 13.69 -12.06 -1.56
C LYS A 3 14.03 -11.76 -0.10
N LYS A 4 15.11 -12.38 0.41
CA LYS A 4 15.49 -12.19 1.83
C LYS A 4 16.02 -10.80 2.16
N LEU A 5 16.20 -9.92 1.16
CA LEU A 5 16.56 -8.53 1.39
C LEU A 5 15.34 -7.65 1.60
N LEU A 6 14.14 -8.19 1.37
CA LEU A 6 12.89 -7.43 1.43
C LEU A 6 12.04 -7.89 2.59
N GLU A 7 11.39 -6.95 3.26
CA GLU A 7 10.42 -7.23 4.32
C GLU A 7 9.21 -6.34 4.13
N VAL A 8 8.01 -6.89 4.32
CA VAL A 8 6.76 -6.14 4.28
C VAL A 8 6.13 -6.21 5.67
N ILE A 9 5.80 -5.04 6.23
CA ILE A 9 5.19 -4.92 7.55
C ILE A 9 3.90 -4.14 7.40
N GLU A 10 2.81 -4.62 8.05
CA GLU A 10 1.57 -3.87 8.11
C GLU A 10 1.11 -3.77 9.57
N GLU A 11 0.55 -2.62 9.93
CA GLU A 11 0.08 -2.35 11.28
C GLU A 11 -1.35 -1.83 11.22
N HIS A 12 -2.20 -2.37 12.06
CA HIS A 12 -3.61 -2.00 12.14
C HIS A 12 -4.13 -2.07 13.57
N PHE A 13 -5.38 -1.66 13.75
CA PHE A 13 -6.03 -1.68 15.06
C PHE A 13 -6.11 -3.10 15.62
N LYS A 14 -6.18 -3.16 16.94
CA LYS A 14 -6.04 -4.43 17.68
C LYS A 14 -6.99 -5.53 17.21
N ASN A 15 -8.23 -5.18 16.90
CA ASN A 15 -9.25 -6.17 16.57
C ASN A 15 -9.34 -6.54 15.10
N LYS A 16 -8.48 -6.01 14.25
CA LYS A 16 -8.45 -6.41 12.85
C LYS A 16 -7.95 -7.85 12.74
N LYS A 17 -8.78 -8.71 12.16
CA LYS A 17 -8.52 -10.16 12.15
C LYS A 17 -7.65 -10.62 11.00
N GLU A 18 -7.84 -10.04 9.82
CA GLU A 18 -7.16 -10.50 8.62
C GLU A 18 -5.97 -9.65 8.26
N VAL A 19 -4.99 -10.25 7.56
CA VAL A 19 -3.87 -9.50 7.01
C VAL A 19 -4.39 -8.47 6.00
N SER A 20 -3.81 -7.29 6.00
CA SER A 20 -4.19 -6.20 5.12
C SER A 20 -4.17 -6.61 3.66
N GLY A 21 -5.24 -6.31 2.92
CA GLY A 21 -5.29 -6.52 1.48
C GLY A 21 -4.24 -5.70 0.74
N THR A 22 -3.95 -4.50 1.22
CA THR A 22 -2.88 -3.66 0.67
C THR A 22 -1.51 -4.33 0.84
N ALA A 23 -1.24 -4.91 2.01
CA ALA A 23 0.02 -5.62 2.25
C ALA A 23 0.15 -6.83 1.34
N ILE A 24 -0.94 -7.56 1.12
CA ILE A 24 -0.96 -8.71 0.20
C ILE A 24 -0.63 -8.25 -1.21
N LYS A 25 -1.24 -7.16 -1.67
CA LYS A 25 -0.99 -6.60 -3.00
C LYS A 25 0.47 -6.17 -3.16
N ILE A 26 1.04 -5.54 -2.15
CA ILE A 26 2.44 -5.15 -2.14
C ILE A 26 3.34 -6.40 -2.27
N SER A 27 3.06 -7.42 -1.47
CA SER A 27 3.85 -8.65 -1.49
C SER A 27 3.78 -9.35 -2.84
N GLU A 28 2.59 -9.42 -3.44
CA GLU A 28 2.42 -9.97 -4.79
C GLU A 28 3.25 -9.20 -5.81
N THR A 29 3.20 -7.87 -5.74
CA THR A 29 3.96 -7.00 -6.66
C THR A 29 5.47 -7.24 -6.54
N LEU A 30 5.95 -7.52 -5.33
CA LEU A 30 7.37 -7.78 -5.06
C LEU A 30 7.73 -9.26 -5.20
N SER A 31 6.79 -10.11 -5.59
CA SER A 31 6.96 -11.56 -5.69
C SER A 31 7.38 -12.20 -4.37
N LEU A 32 6.79 -11.73 -3.27
CA LEU A 32 7.02 -12.27 -1.93
C LEU A 32 5.82 -13.11 -1.49
N PRO A 33 6.05 -14.21 -0.74
CA PRO A 33 4.94 -14.97 -0.17
C PRO A 33 4.15 -14.12 0.82
N SER A 34 2.82 -14.15 0.74
CA SER A 34 1.98 -13.40 1.69
C SER A 34 2.16 -13.90 3.12
N ALA A 35 2.56 -15.15 3.30
CA ALA A 35 2.84 -15.72 4.63
C ALA A 35 4.01 -15.02 5.33
N ASP A 36 4.87 -14.34 4.59
CA ASP A 36 6.04 -13.66 5.16
C ASP A 36 5.73 -12.23 5.61
N ILE A 37 4.51 -11.74 5.41
CA ILE A 37 4.11 -10.41 5.86
C ILE A 37 4.13 -10.37 7.39
N LYS A 38 4.80 -9.36 7.96
CA LYS A 38 4.78 -9.12 9.39
C LYS A 38 3.59 -8.22 9.73
N SER A 39 2.81 -8.64 10.71
CA SER A 39 1.60 -7.92 11.10
C SER A 39 1.68 -7.47 12.55
N VAL A 40 1.35 -6.20 12.80
CA VAL A 40 1.23 -5.65 14.15
C VAL A 40 -0.22 -5.25 14.37
N ARG A 41 -0.76 -5.63 15.52
CA ARG A 41 -2.12 -5.29 15.95
C ARG A 41 -2.03 -4.58 17.29
N ALA A 42 -2.31 -3.27 17.28
CA ALA A 42 -2.16 -2.46 18.48
C ALA A 42 -3.14 -1.29 18.50
N GLY A 43 -3.85 -1.16 19.59
CA GLY A 43 -4.70 0.00 19.86
C GLY A 43 -5.64 0.36 18.72
N GLY A 44 -5.62 1.64 18.36
CA GLY A 44 -6.46 2.20 17.30
C GLY A 44 -5.70 2.58 16.05
N ILE A 45 -4.60 1.92 15.74
CA ILE A 45 -3.83 2.20 14.52
C ILE A 45 -4.76 2.08 13.31
N VAL A 46 -4.86 3.13 12.51
CA VAL A 46 -5.73 3.16 11.33
C VAL A 46 -5.18 2.29 10.22
N GLY A 47 -3.90 2.42 9.93
CA GLY A 47 -3.24 1.59 8.94
C GLY A 47 -1.85 2.13 8.61
N ARG A 48 -0.86 1.26 8.65
CA ARG A 48 0.52 1.60 8.29
C ARG A 48 1.11 0.45 7.51
N HIS A 49 1.78 0.78 6.43
CA HIS A 49 2.47 -0.20 5.60
C HIS A 49 3.91 0.24 5.41
N GLU A 50 4.82 -0.70 5.52
CA GLU A 50 6.24 -0.43 5.35
C GLU A 50 6.88 -1.52 4.50
N ILE A 51 7.73 -1.10 3.56
CA ILE A 51 8.60 -2.01 2.82
C ILE A 51 10.02 -1.67 3.22
N ILE A 52 10.77 -2.68 3.65
CA ILE A 52 12.18 -2.53 3.99
C ILE A 52 13.01 -3.19 2.91
N PHE A 53 13.95 -2.43 2.36
CA PHE A 53 14.94 -2.92 1.40
C PHE A 53 16.28 -2.93 2.12
N GLY A 54 16.68 -4.09 2.66
CA GLY A 54 17.88 -4.22 3.47
C GLY A 54 19.09 -4.57 2.60
N PHE A 55 19.64 -3.57 1.90
CA PHE A 55 20.83 -3.76 1.10
C PHE A 55 22.08 -3.84 1.97
N PRO A 56 23.17 -4.44 1.48
CA PRO A 56 24.46 -4.33 2.16
C PRO A 56 24.84 -2.87 2.32
N TYR A 57 25.21 -2.48 3.54
CA TYR A 57 25.66 -1.13 3.91
C TYR A 57 24.62 -0.02 3.83
N GLN A 58 23.38 -0.30 3.42
CA GLN A 58 22.33 0.70 3.38
C GLN A 58 20.95 0.06 3.47
N THR A 59 20.02 0.77 4.05
CA THR A 59 18.62 0.32 4.13
C THR A 59 17.72 1.43 3.56
N VAL A 60 16.80 1.04 2.70
CA VAL A 60 15.77 1.94 2.20
C VAL A 60 14.45 1.50 2.80
N ARG A 61 13.67 2.44 3.32
CA ARG A 61 12.34 2.19 3.87
C ARG A 61 11.31 3.04 3.15
N LEU A 62 10.24 2.41 2.73
CA LEU A 62 9.09 3.10 2.16
C LEU A 62 7.93 2.91 3.11
N ILE A 63 7.42 3.99 3.67
CA ILE A 63 6.38 3.96 4.69
C ILE A 63 5.21 4.82 4.26
N HIS A 64 4.01 4.29 4.40
CA HIS A 64 2.76 5.03 4.29
C HIS A 64 1.94 4.78 5.54
N GLU A 65 1.49 5.84 6.19
CA GLU A 65 0.65 5.73 7.37
C GLU A 65 -0.61 6.56 7.20
N SER A 66 -1.76 5.93 7.36
CA SER A 66 -3.05 6.61 7.44
C SER A 66 -3.30 6.95 8.90
N ILE A 67 -3.48 8.22 9.20
CA ILE A 67 -3.70 8.70 10.56
C ILE A 67 -5.18 8.78 10.87
N GLN A 68 -6.00 9.06 9.87
CA GLN A 68 -7.45 9.13 9.98
C GLN A 68 -8.09 8.35 8.84
N ARG A 69 -9.28 7.80 9.09
CA ARG A 69 -10.01 7.02 8.08
C ARG A 69 -10.42 7.88 6.88
N GLU A 70 -10.54 9.18 7.07
CA GLU A 70 -10.86 10.14 6.02
C GLU A 70 -9.84 10.09 4.86
N ALA A 71 -8.63 9.58 5.11
CA ALA A 71 -7.65 9.37 4.06
C ALA A 71 -8.18 8.47 2.94
N PHE A 72 -8.98 7.46 3.30
CA PHE A 72 -9.58 6.55 2.31
C PHE A 72 -10.66 7.25 1.51
N GLY A 73 -11.46 8.12 2.19
CA GLY A 73 -12.45 8.96 1.53
C GLY A 73 -11.83 9.93 0.54
N SER A 74 -10.67 10.50 0.89
CA SER A 74 -9.94 11.39 -0.01
C SER A 74 -9.53 10.68 -1.30
N GLY A 75 -9.04 9.45 -1.17
CA GLY A 75 -8.69 8.64 -2.34
C GLY A 75 -9.90 8.33 -3.21
N ALA A 76 -11.03 8.00 -2.58
CA ALA A 76 -12.27 7.73 -3.32
C ALA A 76 -12.76 8.96 -4.07
N LEU A 77 -12.69 10.15 -3.46
CA LEU A 77 -13.07 11.40 -4.11
C LEU A 77 -12.13 11.73 -5.28
N PHE A 78 -10.85 11.52 -5.11
CA PHE A 78 -9.87 11.69 -6.18
C PHE A 78 -10.25 10.80 -7.38
N ALA A 79 -10.52 9.52 -7.12
CA ALA A 79 -10.88 8.58 -8.16
C ALA A 79 -12.17 9.01 -8.87
N ALA A 80 -13.20 9.40 -8.11
CA ALA A 80 -14.47 9.85 -8.66
C ALA A 80 -14.28 11.04 -9.58
N LYS A 81 -13.53 12.06 -9.14
CA LYS A 81 -13.27 13.26 -9.94
C LYS A 81 -12.53 12.95 -11.24
N ASN A 82 -11.63 11.98 -11.18
CA ASN A 82 -10.82 11.64 -12.35
C ASN A 82 -11.49 10.63 -13.29
N LEU A 83 -12.65 10.08 -12.91
CA LEU A 83 -13.41 9.17 -13.75
C LEU A 83 -14.52 9.87 -14.53
N VAL A 84 -15.04 10.99 -14.02
CA VAL A 84 -16.25 11.64 -14.55
C VAL A 84 -16.17 11.92 -16.06
N ASP A 85 -15.03 12.41 -16.53
CA ASP A 85 -14.88 12.80 -17.94
C ASP A 85 -14.17 11.74 -18.79
N ARG A 86 -13.95 10.54 -18.25
CA ARG A 86 -13.28 9.49 -19.00
C ARG A 86 -14.30 8.70 -19.82
N LYS A 87 -13.81 8.14 -20.91
CA LYS A 87 -14.63 7.26 -21.74
C LYS A 87 -15.03 6.03 -20.93
N LYS A 88 -16.15 5.43 -21.28
CA LYS A 88 -16.59 4.19 -20.66
C LYS A 88 -15.50 3.13 -20.73
N GLY A 89 -15.21 2.48 -19.61
CA GLY A 89 -14.17 1.46 -19.55
C GLY A 89 -13.84 1.10 -18.13
N PHE A 90 -12.85 0.24 -17.96
CA PHE A 90 -12.33 -0.17 -16.68
C PHE A 90 -11.00 0.56 -16.41
N TYR A 91 -10.90 1.20 -15.23
CA TYR A 91 -9.73 1.97 -14.87
C TYR A 91 -9.21 1.53 -13.49
N THR A 92 -7.89 1.40 -13.37
CA THR A 92 -7.24 1.14 -12.08
C THR A 92 -6.84 2.48 -11.47
N MET A 93 -6.53 2.48 -10.16
CA MET A 93 -6.01 3.68 -9.50
C MET A 93 -4.71 4.13 -10.16
N GLU A 94 -3.85 3.20 -10.58
CA GLU A 94 -2.62 3.53 -11.29
C GLU A 94 -2.89 4.32 -12.57
N ASN A 95 -3.92 3.95 -13.32
CA ASN A 95 -4.31 4.68 -14.54
C ASN A 95 -4.66 6.12 -14.20
N LEU A 96 -5.30 6.37 -13.08
CA LEU A 96 -5.71 7.71 -12.66
C LEU A 96 -4.55 8.54 -12.15
N LEU A 97 -3.55 7.90 -11.54
CA LEU A 97 -2.41 8.57 -10.93
C LEU A 97 -1.30 8.92 -11.90
N ILE A 98 -1.11 8.12 -12.95
CA ILE A 98 0.00 8.30 -13.89
C ILE A 98 0.16 9.74 -14.39
N PRO A 99 -0.91 10.45 -14.81
CA PRO A 99 -0.75 11.82 -15.29
C PRO A 99 -0.18 12.79 -14.25
N TYR A 100 -0.43 12.53 -12.98
CA TYR A 100 0.04 13.40 -11.88
C TYR A 100 1.51 13.21 -11.58
N PHE A 101 2.10 12.10 -11.99
CA PHE A 101 3.52 11.81 -11.75
C PHE A 101 4.37 11.95 -13.00
N ASN A 102 3.79 12.37 -14.13
CA ASN A 102 4.48 12.46 -15.42
C ASN A 102 5.19 11.16 -15.82
N LEU A 103 4.62 10.03 -15.44
CA LEU A 103 5.16 8.73 -15.81
C LEU A 103 4.79 8.44 -17.26
N LYS A 104 5.75 7.93 -18.01
CA LYS A 104 5.53 7.62 -19.43
C LYS A 104 5.44 6.13 -19.66
#